data_985014b126296011c2aa49cd340b7b22
#
_entry.id   985014b126296011c2aa49cd340b7b22
#
_cell.length_a   1.000
_cell.length_b   1.000
_cell.length_c   1.000
_cell.angle_alpha   90.00
_cell.angle_beta   90.00
_cell.angle_gamma   90.00
#
_symmetry.space_group_name_H-M   'P 1'
#
loop_
_entity.id
_entity.type
_entity.pdbx_description
1 polymer ?
#
loop_
_entity_poly.entity_id
_entity_poly.type
_entity_poly.pdbx_seq_one_letter_code
_entity_poly.pdbx_strand_id
1 'polypeptide(L)'
;MKGKQLALVLVLLLVLGGIALFLKSRNTASWSESATTSSGKVLDFPLNDVSQVTIKEGGAELNLAKKDGVWTVKERADYPADFDKVSALLRKVWELKPVQDVKAGPSQLARLQLTEPAAGSTNGTLLDLKGAGDKRIAALLLGKKNLRNADQPPSEGGGIPAGRYVMGDRKSVV
;
A
#
# COMPACT_ATOMS: atom_id res chain seq x y z
N MET A 1 51.21 -7.76 26.52
CA MET A 1 50.06 -6.79 26.51
C MET A 1 49.46 -6.80 27.90
N LYS A 2 49.36 -5.61 28.55
CA LYS A 2 48.89 -5.50 29.93
C LYS A 2 47.38 -5.79 29.94
N GLY A 3 46.90 -6.66 30.83
CA GLY A 3 45.51 -7.11 30.92
C GLY A 3 44.43 -6.01 30.84
N LYS A 4 44.77 -4.81 31.28
CA LYS A 4 43.90 -3.62 31.17
C LYS A 4 43.62 -3.17 29.73
N GLN A 5 44.58 -3.36 28.80
CA GLN A 5 44.41 -3.02 27.38
C GLN A 5 43.50 -4.05 26.69
N LEU A 6 43.63 -5.32 27.07
CA LEU A 6 42.78 -6.37 26.54
C LEU A 6 41.30 -6.22 26.97
N ALA A 7 41.08 -5.85 28.25
CA ALA A 7 39.76 -5.56 28.77
C ALA A 7 39.12 -4.35 28.06
N LEU A 8 39.90 -3.29 27.77
CA LEU A 8 39.39 -2.10 27.08
C LEU A 8 38.98 -2.40 25.63
N VAL A 9 39.77 -3.23 24.91
CA VAL A 9 39.42 -3.67 23.56
C VAL A 9 38.15 -4.55 23.54
N LEU A 10 37.98 -5.39 24.55
CA LEU A 10 36.80 -6.27 24.66
C LEU A 10 35.52 -5.45 24.93
N VAL A 11 35.60 -4.43 25.80
CA VAL A 11 34.50 -3.49 26.04
C VAL A 11 34.15 -2.71 24.77
N LEU A 12 35.17 -2.23 24.03
CA LEU A 12 34.97 -1.50 22.78
C LEU A 12 34.26 -2.37 21.72
N LEU A 13 34.65 -3.65 21.59
CA LEU A 13 34.02 -4.60 20.70
C LEU A 13 32.55 -4.88 21.08
N LEU A 14 32.26 -4.99 22.38
CA LEU A 14 30.87 -5.16 22.85
C LEU A 14 30.00 -3.95 22.55
N VAL A 15 30.54 -2.74 22.74
CA VAL A 15 29.82 -1.48 22.45
C VAL A 15 29.57 -1.35 20.95
N LEU A 16 30.58 -1.57 20.11
CA LEU A 16 30.44 -1.51 18.64
C LEU A 16 29.52 -2.61 18.11
N GLY A 17 29.62 -3.84 18.65
CA GLY A 17 28.71 -4.93 18.32
C GLY A 17 27.27 -4.65 18.72
N GLY A 18 27.06 -4.08 19.90
CA GLY A 18 25.73 -3.64 20.39
C GLY A 18 25.13 -2.54 19.51
N ILE A 19 25.92 -1.54 19.13
CA ILE A 19 25.47 -0.48 18.22
C ILE A 19 25.14 -1.04 16.83
N ALA A 20 25.97 -1.94 16.30
CA ALA A 20 25.74 -2.56 15.01
C ALA A 20 24.45 -3.41 15.01
N LEU A 21 24.20 -4.18 16.09
CA LEU A 21 22.96 -4.94 16.26
C LEU A 21 21.74 -4.02 16.43
N PHE A 22 21.88 -2.93 17.15
CA PHE A 22 20.81 -1.94 17.33
C PHE A 22 20.47 -1.21 16.03
N LEU A 23 21.46 -0.81 15.24
CA LEU A 23 21.27 -0.21 13.92
C LEU A 23 20.68 -1.24 12.92
N LYS A 24 21.14 -2.49 12.98
CA LYS A 24 20.60 -3.58 12.18
C LYS A 24 19.14 -3.86 12.57
N SER A 25 18.81 -3.88 13.84
CA SER A 25 17.42 -4.06 14.31
C SER A 25 16.50 -2.93 13.86
N ARG A 26 16.98 -1.69 13.81
CA ARG A 26 16.21 -0.56 13.27
C ARG A 26 16.07 -0.60 11.75
N ASN A 27 17.10 -1.06 11.04
CA ASN A 27 17.04 -1.23 9.58
C ASN A 27 16.31 -2.51 9.15
N THR A 28 16.28 -3.56 9.99
CA THR A 28 15.60 -4.82 9.67
C THR A 28 14.09 -4.71 9.87
N ALA A 29 13.62 -3.69 10.61
CA ALA A 29 12.18 -3.39 10.67
C ALA A 29 11.60 -2.93 9.33
N SER A 30 12.45 -2.60 8.33
CA SER A 30 12.02 -2.21 6.98
C SER A 30 12.31 -3.25 5.89
N TRP A 31 12.96 -4.38 6.21
CA TRP A 31 13.33 -5.41 5.24
C TRP A 31 13.14 -6.80 5.82
N SER A 32 11.97 -7.10 6.35
CA SER A 32 11.59 -8.50 6.56
C SER A 32 11.42 -9.13 5.19
N GLU A 33 12.43 -9.88 4.83
CA GLU A 33 12.48 -10.83 3.75
C GLU A 33 11.44 -11.93 4.02
N SER A 34 10.19 -11.63 3.71
CA SER A 34 9.18 -12.66 3.51
C SER A 34 9.12 -12.94 2.03
N ALA A 35 10.09 -13.74 1.57
CA ALA A 35 9.89 -14.59 0.42
C ALA A 35 8.86 -15.66 0.80
N THR A 36 7.65 -15.23 1.05
CA THR A 36 6.51 -16.12 1.05
C THR A 36 5.92 -15.98 -0.35
N THR A 37 6.06 -17.01 -1.14
CA THR A 37 5.24 -17.26 -2.34
C THR A 37 3.81 -16.93 -1.94
N SER A 38 3.37 -15.70 -2.22
CA SER A 38 2.07 -15.25 -1.76
C SER A 38 1.00 -15.81 -2.69
N SER A 39 0.63 -17.06 -2.41
CA SER A 39 -0.66 -17.62 -2.79
C SER A 39 -1.81 -16.90 -2.08
N GLY A 40 -1.55 -15.73 -1.50
CA GLY A 40 -2.44 -14.97 -0.64
C GLY A 40 -3.08 -13.77 -1.33
N LYS A 41 -4.10 -13.23 -0.69
CA LYS A 41 -4.74 -11.97 -1.09
C LYS A 41 -3.81 -10.78 -0.83
N VAL A 42 -3.90 -9.74 -1.65
CA VAL A 42 -3.18 -8.47 -1.43
C VAL A 42 -3.63 -7.81 -0.13
N LEU A 43 -4.95 -7.88 0.14
CA LEU A 43 -5.56 -7.40 1.37
C LEU A 43 -6.45 -8.49 1.96
N ASP A 44 -6.33 -8.70 3.25
CA ASP A 44 -7.24 -9.55 4.02
C ASP A 44 -7.94 -8.69 5.07
N PHE A 45 -9.23 -8.45 4.87
CA PHE A 45 -10.03 -7.62 5.75
C PHE A 45 -11.47 -8.14 5.84
N PRO A 46 -12.16 -7.92 6.98
CA PRO A 46 -13.56 -8.30 7.13
C PRO A 46 -14.45 -7.36 6.32
N LEU A 47 -14.97 -7.87 5.19
CA LEU A 47 -15.76 -7.11 4.23
C LEU A 47 -16.99 -6.45 4.86
N ASN A 48 -17.63 -7.15 5.81
CA ASN A 48 -18.85 -6.69 6.47
C ASN A 48 -18.63 -5.55 7.47
N ASP A 49 -17.40 -5.40 7.96
CA ASP A 49 -17.06 -4.38 8.95
C ASP A 49 -16.72 -3.04 8.30
N VAL A 50 -16.63 -3.00 6.96
CA VAL A 50 -16.37 -1.76 6.24
C VAL A 50 -17.62 -0.89 6.26
N SER A 51 -17.51 0.26 6.91
CA SER A 51 -18.58 1.27 7.00
C SER A 51 -18.25 2.58 6.30
N GLN A 52 -16.97 2.76 5.90
CA GLN A 52 -16.54 3.95 5.19
C GLN A 52 -15.44 3.61 4.19
N VAL A 53 -15.51 4.23 3.02
CA VAL A 53 -14.52 4.10 1.94
C VAL A 53 -14.09 5.50 1.54
N THR A 54 -12.80 5.79 1.64
CA THR A 54 -12.20 7.05 1.18
C THR A 54 -11.33 6.77 -0.03
N ILE A 55 -11.54 7.49 -1.11
CA ILE A 55 -10.73 7.42 -2.34
C ILE A 55 -10.08 8.77 -2.55
N LYS A 56 -8.74 8.80 -2.65
CA LYS A 56 -7.97 10.02 -2.91
C LYS A 56 -7.18 9.89 -4.19
N GLU A 57 -7.30 10.85 -5.07
CA GLU A 57 -6.58 10.90 -6.35
C GLU A 57 -6.32 12.35 -6.77
N GLY A 58 -5.06 12.71 -7.00
CA GLY A 58 -4.68 14.01 -7.58
C GLY A 58 -5.21 15.25 -6.86
N GLY A 59 -5.45 15.16 -5.55
CA GLY A 59 -6.05 16.24 -4.75
C GLY A 59 -7.58 16.18 -4.63
N ALA A 60 -8.24 15.31 -5.39
CA ALA A 60 -9.65 15.00 -5.20
C ALA A 60 -9.83 13.93 -4.13
N GLU A 61 -10.87 14.07 -3.32
CA GLU A 61 -11.23 13.12 -2.27
C GLU A 61 -12.72 12.77 -2.41
N LEU A 62 -13.03 11.47 -2.36
CA LEU A 62 -14.38 10.95 -2.36
C LEU A 62 -14.57 10.09 -1.10
N ASN A 63 -15.55 10.46 -0.28
CA ASN A 63 -15.88 9.76 0.95
C ASN A 63 -17.27 9.12 0.84
N LEU A 64 -17.28 7.80 0.85
CA LEU A 64 -18.50 6.99 0.95
C LEU A 64 -18.66 6.58 2.40
N ALA A 65 -19.85 6.78 2.97
CA ALA A 65 -20.17 6.33 4.32
C ALA A 65 -21.47 5.52 4.31
N LYS A 66 -21.52 4.47 5.12
CA LYS A 66 -22.71 3.66 5.31
C LYS A 66 -23.49 4.19 6.50
N LYS A 67 -24.70 4.72 6.25
CA LYS A 67 -25.67 5.16 7.27
C LYS A 67 -26.93 4.30 7.15
N ASP A 68 -27.38 3.71 8.23
CA ASP A 68 -28.61 2.91 8.29
C ASP A 68 -28.72 1.85 7.18
N GLY A 69 -27.59 1.25 6.81
CA GLY A 69 -27.53 0.26 5.73
C GLY A 69 -27.38 0.82 4.31
N VAL A 70 -27.53 2.12 4.13
CA VAL A 70 -27.43 2.82 2.83
C VAL A 70 -26.05 3.47 2.69
N TRP A 71 -25.39 3.30 1.55
CA TRP A 71 -24.17 4.00 1.20
C TRP A 71 -24.51 5.41 0.71
N THR A 72 -23.81 6.41 1.21
CA THR A 72 -23.98 7.81 0.84
C THR A 72 -22.67 8.46 0.48
N VAL A 73 -22.70 9.49 -0.38
CA VAL A 73 -21.56 10.30 -0.81
C VAL A 73 -21.53 11.58 0.03
N LYS A 74 -20.54 11.73 0.91
CA LYS A 74 -20.44 12.89 1.81
C LYS A 74 -20.30 14.21 1.07
N GLU A 75 -19.54 14.25 -0.01
CA GLU A 75 -19.30 15.46 -0.83
C GLU A 75 -20.53 15.92 -1.61
N ARG A 76 -21.57 15.10 -1.64
CA ARG A 76 -22.84 15.40 -2.32
C ARG A 76 -24.02 15.47 -1.36
N ALA A 77 -23.82 16.08 -0.19
CA ALA A 77 -24.86 16.20 0.84
C ALA A 77 -25.53 14.86 1.19
N ASP A 78 -24.71 13.84 1.42
CA ASP A 78 -25.15 12.46 1.73
C ASP A 78 -26.08 11.84 0.67
N TYR A 79 -25.87 12.20 -0.61
CA TYR A 79 -26.63 11.59 -1.71
C TYR A 79 -26.44 10.08 -1.74
N PRO A 80 -27.50 9.28 -1.91
CA PRO A 80 -27.38 7.82 -1.93
C PRO A 80 -26.45 7.34 -3.05
N ALA A 81 -25.50 6.50 -2.69
CA ALA A 81 -24.62 5.83 -3.64
C ALA A 81 -25.25 4.50 -4.09
N ASP A 82 -24.88 4.08 -5.28
CA ASP A 82 -25.28 2.79 -5.85
C ASP A 82 -24.64 1.65 -5.03
N PHE A 83 -25.46 0.93 -4.29
CA PHE A 83 -25.05 -0.17 -3.43
C PHE A 83 -24.29 -1.26 -4.20
N ASP A 84 -24.77 -1.62 -5.41
CA ASP A 84 -24.19 -2.69 -6.20
C ASP A 84 -22.77 -2.32 -6.66
N LYS A 85 -22.56 -1.06 -7.04
CA LYS A 85 -21.22 -0.57 -7.43
C LYS A 85 -20.25 -0.54 -6.25
N VAL A 86 -20.68 -0.08 -5.08
CA VAL A 86 -19.84 -0.07 -3.87
C VAL A 86 -19.52 -1.50 -3.44
N SER A 87 -20.52 -2.39 -3.42
CA SER A 87 -20.32 -3.80 -3.07
C SER A 87 -19.40 -4.51 -4.06
N ALA A 88 -19.54 -4.25 -5.36
CA ALA A 88 -18.68 -4.80 -6.39
C ALA A 88 -17.25 -4.31 -6.26
N LEU A 89 -17.03 -3.02 -5.91
CA LEU A 89 -15.71 -2.47 -5.64
C LEU A 89 -15.04 -3.19 -4.45
N LEU A 90 -15.74 -3.28 -3.33
CA LEU A 90 -15.22 -3.91 -2.12
C LEU A 90 -14.88 -5.38 -2.35
N ARG A 91 -15.75 -6.11 -3.08
CA ARG A 91 -15.50 -7.51 -3.45
C ARG A 91 -14.27 -7.65 -4.34
N LYS A 92 -14.13 -6.82 -5.37
CA LYS A 92 -12.94 -6.82 -6.26
C LYS A 92 -11.66 -6.56 -5.48
N VAL A 93 -11.67 -5.63 -4.52
CA VAL A 93 -10.51 -5.33 -3.68
C VAL A 93 -10.19 -6.51 -2.75
N TRP A 94 -11.21 -7.17 -2.21
CA TRP A 94 -11.05 -8.34 -1.34
C TRP A 94 -10.55 -9.58 -2.10
N GLU A 95 -10.97 -9.75 -3.36
CA GLU A 95 -10.57 -10.87 -4.24
C GLU A 95 -9.21 -10.62 -4.91
N LEU A 96 -8.62 -9.42 -4.74
CA LEU A 96 -7.38 -9.04 -5.40
C LEU A 96 -6.23 -9.98 -5.00
N LYS A 97 -5.66 -10.64 -6.00
CA LYS A 97 -4.52 -11.54 -5.83
C LYS A 97 -3.28 -10.95 -6.50
N PRO A 98 -2.12 -11.05 -5.88
CA PRO A 98 -0.88 -10.67 -6.50
C PRO A 98 -0.56 -11.62 -7.66
N VAL A 99 -0.17 -11.06 -8.79
CA VAL A 99 0.38 -11.83 -9.93
C VAL A 99 1.87 -12.04 -9.74
N GLN A 100 2.55 -11.00 -9.22
CA GLN A 100 3.98 -11.01 -8.98
C GLN A 100 4.32 -10.00 -7.89
N ASP A 101 5.16 -10.40 -6.95
CA ASP A 101 5.71 -9.51 -5.95
C ASP A 101 6.89 -8.73 -6.53
N VAL A 102 6.88 -7.41 -6.35
CA VAL A 102 7.95 -6.52 -6.82
C VAL A 102 8.67 -5.92 -5.62
N LYS A 103 9.96 -6.18 -5.50
CA LYS A 103 10.80 -5.55 -4.48
C LYS A 103 11.17 -4.15 -4.97
N ALA A 104 10.47 -3.11 -4.50
CA ALA A 104 10.74 -1.73 -4.83
C ALA A 104 11.35 -1.00 -3.63
N GLY A 105 12.50 -0.37 -3.82
CA GLY A 105 13.09 0.53 -2.83
C GLY A 105 12.36 1.89 -2.78
N PRO A 106 12.58 2.70 -1.72
CA PRO A 106 11.90 3.99 -1.54
C PRO A 106 12.04 4.93 -2.74
N SER A 107 13.18 4.93 -3.42
CA SER A 107 13.44 5.75 -4.61
C SER A 107 12.64 5.31 -5.85
N GLN A 108 12.18 4.06 -5.88
CA GLN A 108 11.42 3.51 -7.00
C GLN A 108 9.92 3.75 -6.85
N LEU A 109 9.43 3.97 -5.62
CA LEU A 109 8.00 4.16 -5.36
C LEU A 109 7.42 5.34 -6.14
N ALA A 110 8.14 6.45 -6.24
CA ALA A 110 7.70 7.60 -7.03
C ALA A 110 7.55 7.26 -8.53
N ARG A 111 8.47 6.47 -9.10
CA ARG A 111 8.42 6.02 -10.51
C ARG A 111 7.26 5.06 -10.77
N LEU A 112 6.88 4.28 -9.78
CA LEU A 112 5.74 3.37 -9.81
C LEU A 112 4.43 4.07 -9.46
N GLN A 113 4.48 5.38 -9.14
CA GLN A 113 3.33 6.15 -8.64
C GLN A 113 2.73 5.55 -7.36
N LEU A 114 3.55 4.95 -6.51
CA LEU A 114 3.18 4.35 -5.23
C LEU A 114 3.55 5.28 -4.07
N THR A 115 3.23 6.56 -4.23
CA THR A 115 3.32 7.59 -3.18
C THR A 115 1.93 8.14 -2.90
N GLU A 116 1.72 8.64 -1.69
CA GLU A 116 0.42 9.20 -1.32
C GLU A 116 0.01 10.31 -2.28
N PRO A 117 -1.28 10.32 -2.70
CA PRO A 117 -1.78 11.34 -3.61
C PRO A 117 -1.73 12.72 -2.94
N ALA A 118 -1.11 13.67 -3.65
CA ALA A 118 -1.07 15.08 -3.26
C ALA A 118 -1.62 15.94 -4.38
N ALA A 119 -2.11 17.12 -4.05
CA ALA A 119 -2.65 18.07 -5.02
C ALA A 119 -1.59 18.40 -6.10
N GLY A 120 -1.98 18.31 -7.36
CA GLY A 120 -1.11 18.61 -8.50
C GLY A 120 -0.06 17.55 -8.83
N SER A 121 -0.07 16.40 -8.18
CA SER A 121 0.88 15.31 -8.44
C SER A 121 0.23 14.18 -9.26
N THR A 122 1.04 13.51 -10.10
CA THR A 122 0.66 12.30 -10.82
C THR A 122 0.84 11.04 -9.99
N ASN A 123 0.67 11.16 -8.68
CA ASN A 123 0.79 10.05 -7.74
C ASN A 123 -0.37 9.07 -7.90
N GLY A 124 -0.26 7.93 -7.23
CA GLY A 124 -1.29 6.88 -7.29
C GLY A 124 -2.63 7.29 -6.68
N THR A 125 -3.58 6.38 -6.76
CA THR A 125 -4.89 6.49 -6.12
C THR A 125 -4.85 5.76 -4.78
N LEU A 126 -5.15 6.42 -3.67
CA LEU A 126 -5.28 5.80 -2.36
C LEU A 126 -6.72 5.39 -2.12
N LEU A 127 -6.92 4.13 -1.80
CA LEU A 127 -8.17 3.57 -1.30
C LEU A 127 -7.99 3.24 0.17
N ASP A 128 -8.73 3.90 1.06
CA ASP A 128 -8.70 3.71 2.50
C ASP A 128 -10.04 3.14 2.98
N LEU A 129 -10.02 1.97 3.59
CA LEU A 129 -11.19 1.27 4.09
C LEU A 129 -11.24 1.40 5.61
N LYS A 130 -12.35 1.91 6.12
CA LYS A 130 -12.55 2.14 7.55
C LYS A 130 -13.81 1.45 8.05
N GLY A 131 -13.76 1.04 9.31
CA GLY A 131 -14.89 0.49 10.04
C GLY A 131 -15.60 1.53 10.91
N ALA A 132 -16.42 1.04 11.80
CA ALA A 132 -17.13 1.87 12.77
C ALA A 132 -16.13 2.71 13.60
N GLY A 133 -16.46 4.00 13.81
CA GLY A 133 -15.63 4.93 14.56
C GLY A 133 -14.35 5.35 13.85
N ASP A 134 -14.36 5.43 12.51
CA ASP A 134 -13.22 5.85 11.67
C ASP A 134 -11.95 4.98 11.82
N LYS A 135 -12.07 3.80 12.42
CA LYS A 135 -10.95 2.88 12.57
C LYS A 135 -10.53 2.33 11.21
N ARG A 136 -9.27 2.57 10.81
CA ARG A 136 -8.73 2.02 9.58
C ARG A 136 -8.68 0.49 9.64
N ILE A 137 -9.28 -0.15 8.66
CA ILE A 137 -9.29 -1.61 8.49
C ILE A 137 -8.20 -2.04 7.52
N ALA A 138 -8.15 -1.39 6.35
CA ALA A 138 -7.17 -1.67 5.32
C ALA A 138 -6.95 -0.45 4.42
N ALA A 139 -5.77 -0.37 3.81
CA ALA A 139 -5.47 0.65 2.80
C ALA A 139 -4.79 0.01 1.60
N LEU A 140 -5.11 0.51 0.41
CA LEU A 140 -4.54 0.09 -0.86
C LEU A 140 -4.14 1.31 -1.68
N LEU A 141 -2.87 1.37 -2.04
CA LEU A 141 -2.35 2.38 -2.94
C LEU A 141 -2.21 1.76 -4.33
N LEU A 142 -2.90 2.35 -5.29
CA LEU A 142 -2.93 1.95 -6.70
C LEU A 142 -1.97 2.84 -7.48
N GLY A 143 -0.87 2.27 -7.96
CA GLY A 143 0.16 2.97 -8.71
C GLY A 143 -0.04 2.95 -10.23
N LYS A 144 1.06 2.96 -10.95
CA LYS A 144 1.12 2.98 -12.41
C LYS A 144 0.53 1.71 -13.02
N LYS A 145 -0.22 1.86 -14.12
CA LYS A 145 -0.66 0.73 -14.94
C LYS A 145 0.54 0.18 -15.72
N ASN A 146 0.71 -1.13 -15.73
CA ASN A 146 1.64 -1.83 -16.59
C ASN A 146 0.92 -2.20 -17.89
N LEU A 147 1.40 -1.69 -18.99
CA LEU A 147 0.83 -1.94 -20.33
C LEU A 147 1.76 -2.93 -21.05
N ARG A 148 1.20 -4.00 -21.60
CA ARG A 148 1.94 -4.89 -22.49
C ARG A 148 2.14 -4.16 -23.83
N ASN A 149 3.36 -4.15 -24.36
CA ASN A 149 3.75 -3.45 -25.59
C ASN A 149 3.79 -1.91 -25.48
N ALA A 150 4.36 -1.40 -24.38
CA ALA A 150 4.62 0.04 -24.23
C ALA A 150 5.60 0.61 -25.30
N ASP A 151 6.32 -0.26 -26.02
CA ASP A 151 7.30 0.10 -27.05
C ASP A 151 6.70 0.18 -28.47
N GLN A 152 5.42 -0.11 -28.66
CA GLN A 152 4.74 0.13 -29.92
C GLN A 152 4.12 1.52 -29.95
N PRO A 153 4.24 2.29 -31.06
CA PRO A 153 3.57 3.58 -31.17
C PRO A 153 2.07 3.40 -30.94
N PRO A 154 1.40 4.34 -30.28
CA PRO A 154 -0.03 4.25 -29.98
C PRO A 154 -0.82 4.26 -31.28
N SER A 155 -1.03 3.09 -31.86
CA SER A 155 -2.16 2.87 -32.74
C SER A 155 -3.41 2.98 -31.86
N GLU A 156 -4.44 3.65 -32.33
CA GLU A 156 -5.68 4.08 -31.66
C GLU A 156 -6.39 3.06 -30.73
N GLY A 157 -5.72 2.58 -29.72
CA GLY A 157 -6.22 1.59 -28.79
C GLY A 157 -5.17 1.23 -27.77
N GLY A 158 -4.72 2.21 -27.00
CA GLY A 158 -3.70 2.10 -25.95
C GLY A 158 -3.38 0.68 -25.50
N GLY A 159 -2.11 0.37 -25.29
CA GLY A 159 -1.60 -0.97 -25.02
C GLY A 159 -2.47 -1.77 -24.03
N ILE A 160 -2.59 -3.06 -24.23
CA ILE A 160 -3.42 -3.94 -23.41
C ILE A 160 -2.93 -3.87 -21.96
N PRO A 161 -3.75 -3.48 -20.99
CA PRO A 161 -3.33 -3.42 -19.61
C PRO A 161 -2.94 -4.84 -19.12
N ALA A 162 -1.66 -5.03 -18.84
CA ALA A 162 -1.13 -6.29 -18.32
C ALA A 162 -1.26 -6.40 -16.81
N GLY A 163 -1.47 -5.28 -16.12
CA GLY A 163 -1.61 -5.23 -14.67
C GLY A 163 -1.47 -3.81 -14.14
N ARG A 164 -1.44 -3.66 -12.84
CA ARG A 164 -1.22 -2.40 -12.13
C ARG A 164 -0.37 -2.66 -10.90
N TYR A 165 0.60 -1.79 -10.65
CA TYR A 165 1.34 -1.86 -9.38
C TYR A 165 0.42 -1.43 -8.25
N VAL A 166 0.41 -2.22 -7.18
CA VAL A 166 -0.37 -1.93 -5.98
C VAL A 166 0.50 -2.12 -4.74
N MET A 167 0.22 -1.35 -3.71
CA MET A 167 0.87 -1.47 -2.42
C MET A 167 -0.19 -1.53 -1.34
N GLY A 168 -0.23 -2.63 -0.60
CA GLY A 168 -1.12 -2.81 0.53
C GLY A 168 -0.57 -2.15 1.80
N ASP A 169 -1.36 -2.16 2.85
CA ASP A 169 -1.04 -1.60 4.18
C ASP A 169 0.24 -2.18 4.79
N ARG A 170 0.64 -3.39 4.37
CA ARG A 170 1.89 -4.07 4.79
C ARG A 170 3.13 -3.63 4.02
N LYS A 171 3.07 -2.56 3.23
CA LYS A 171 4.18 -2.01 2.43
C LYS A 171 4.82 -3.01 1.45
N SER A 172 4.11 -4.05 1.04
CA SER A 172 4.53 -4.93 -0.05
C SER A 172 3.99 -4.38 -1.38
N VAL A 173 4.87 -4.20 -2.35
CA VAL A 173 4.51 -3.78 -3.72
C VAL A 173 4.20 -5.03 -4.53
N VAL A 174 3.08 -5.06 -5.22
CA VAL A 174 2.63 -6.17 -6.04
C VAL A 174 2.30 -5.70 -7.46
#